data_593769d1c4acdf51a3da38a6b3303692
#
_entry.id   593769d1c4acdf51a3da38a6b3303692
#
_cell.length_a   1.000
_cell.length_b   1.000
_cell.length_c   1.000
_cell.angle_alpha   90.00
_cell.angle_beta   90.00
_cell.angle_gamma   90.00
#
_symmetry.space_group_name_H-M   'P 1'
#
loop_
_entity.id
_entity.type
_entity.pdbx_description
1 polymer ?
#
loop_
_entity_poly.entity_id
_entity_poly.type
_entity_poly.pdbx_seq_one_letter_code
_entity_poly.pdbx_strand_id
1 'polypeptide(L)'
;VMHMTLDKLEVGMDAIIKSVDCDEVSLRKHILDMGLTPGTEVTLVKVAPMGDPLELRVRGYELTLRKDDAARIELTDIHDAHEYRRNNERRTQVNHPGVGEDDGKKYTTLKRGEEIPEGTVIRFALAGNQNCGKTTLFNQLTGSNQHVGNFPGVTVDRKDGAIKNHPDTMVTDLPGIYSLSPYTSEEIVTREFILREHPDAIINILDATNIERNLYLTMQLIELDIPMVLALNMMDEVTANGGTIHVNELEAQLGIPVVPISAAKNEGISELVEHAIHVARYREHPGRLDFCDENGRDNGCLLY
;
A
#
# COMPACT_ATOMS: atom_id res chain seq x y z
N VAL A 1 29.93 -6.75 -25.02
CA VAL A 1 29.08 -6.26 -23.93
C VAL A 1 30.00 -5.44 -23.04
N MET A 2 29.85 -4.11 -23.00
CA MET A 2 30.61 -3.25 -22.09
C MET A 2 30.21 -3.61 -20.66
N HIS A 3 31.15 -4.10 -19.87
CA HIS A 3 30.96 -4.25 -18.42
C HIS A 3 31.13 -2.88 -17.80
N MET A 4 30.05 -2.30 -17.28
CA MET A 4 30.08 -1.03 -16.59
C MET A 4 29.95 -1.27 -15.07
N THR A 5 30.78 -0.61 -14.30
CA THR A 5 30.77 -0.70 -12.84
C THR A 5 30.16 0.55 -12.23
N LEU A 6 29.65 0.46 -11.01
CA LEU A 6 28.89 1.53 -10.35
C LEU A 6 29.71 2.82 -10.15
N ASP A 7 31.03 2.71 -10.01
CA ASP A 7 31.93 3.88 -9.92
C ASP A 7 31.99 4.74 -11.20
N LYS A 8 31.51 4.19 -12.32
CA LYS A 8 31.47 4.85 -13.63
C LYS A 8 30.09 5.30 -14.06
N LEU A 9 29.08 5.06 -13.24
CA LEU A 9 27.73 5.52 -13.49
C LEU A 9 27.70 7.07 -13.42
N GLU A 10 26.96 7.71 -14.32
CA GLU A 10 26.81 9.15 -14.31
C GLU A 10 25.72 9.57 -13.33
N VAL A 11 25.86 10.80 -12.78
CA VAL A 11 24.87 11.37 -11.84
C VAL A 11 23.53 11.52 -12.55
N GLY A 12 22.45 11.04 -11.93
CA GLY A 12 21.10 11.07 -12.47
C GLY A 12 20.75 9.87 -13.34
N MET A 13 21.65 8.86 -13.44
CA MET A 13 21.37 7.60 -14.14
C MET A 13 20.90 6.52 -13.16
N ASP A 14 19.97 5.72 -13.62
CA ASP A 14 19.52 4.49 -12.97
C ASP A 14 20.20 3.28 -13.63
N ALA A 15 20.46 2.25 -12.86
CA ALA A 15 21.00 0.99 -13.36
C ALA A 15 20.57 -0.17 -12.46
N ILE A 16 20.58 -1.38 -13.01
CA ILE A 16 20.32 -2.61 -12.25
C ILE A 16 21.64 -3.24 -11.86
N ILE A 17 21.81 -3.61 -10.59
CA ILE A 17 22.97 -4.35 -10.11
C ILE A 17 22.95 -5.77 -10.73
N LYS A 18 23.97 -6.10 -11.50
CA LYS A 18 24.12 -7.42 -12.11
C LYS A 18 24.81 -8.39 -11.17
N SER A 19 25.93 -7.98 -10.59
CA SER A 19 26.73 -8.80 -9.68
C SER A 19 27.59 -7.93 -8.76
N VAL A 20 27.96 -8.51 -7.62
CA VAL A 20 28.93 -7.93 -6.69
C VAL A 20 30.16 -8.84 -6.70
N ASP A 21 31.22 -8.36 -7.34
CA ASP A 21 32.47 -9.09 -7.49
C ASP A 21 33.48 -8.64 -6.43
N CYS A 22 33.52 -9.38 -5.33
CA CYS A 22 34.38 -9.08 -4.19
C CYS A 22 34.96 -10.37 -3.60
N ASP A 23 36.30 -10.47 -3.59
CA ASP A 23 37.02 -11.60 -3.03
C ASP A 23 36.96 -11.64 -1.50
N GLU A 24 36.75 -10.47 -0.87
CA GLU A 24 36.64 -10.35 0.57
C GLU A 24 35.21 -10.60 1.03
N VAL A 25 34.99 -11.72 1.73
CA VAL A 25 33.68 -12.16 2.19
C VAL A 25 33.00 -11.13 3.13
N SER A 26 33.78 -10.46 3.98
CA SER A 26 33.27 -9.43 4.90
C SER A 26 32.72 -8.21 4.16
N LEU A 27 33.43 -7.71 3.16
CA LEU A 27 33.02 -6.58 2.35
C LEU A 27 31.82 -6.92 1.47
N ARG A 28 31.84 -8.12 0.85
CA ARG A 28 30.70 -8.59 0.07
C ARG A 28 29.43 -8.66 0.91
N LYS A 29 29.54 -9.22 2.12
CA LYS A 29 28.41 -9.28 3.05
C LYS A 29 27.91 -7.87 3.41
N HIS A 30 28.82 -6.95 3.71
CA HIS A 30 28.47 -5.56 4.04
C HIS A 30 27.72 -4.86 2.88
N ILE A 31 28.18 -5.01 1.64
CA ILE A 31 27.51 -4.46 0.45
C ILE A 31 26.10 -5.04 0.29
N LEU A 32 25.95 -6.36 0.48
CA LEU A 32 24.63 -7.02 0.40
C LEU A 32 23.71 -6.61 1.56
N ASP A 33 24.23 -6.46 2.77
CA ASP A 33 23.48 -6.01 3.96
C ASP A 33 22.98 -4.56 3.79
N MET A 34 23.68 -3.72 3.04
CA MET A 34 23.22 -2.39 2.61
C MET A 34 22.14 -2.42 1.53
N GLY A 35 21.67 -3.59 1.11
CA GLY A 35 20.61 -3.74 0.11
C GLY A 35 21.08 -3.66 -1.35
N LEU A 36 22.41 -3.58 -1.60
CA LEU A 36 22.99 -3.61 -2.94
C LEU A 36 23.10 -5.03 -3.45
N THR A 37 21.96 -5.66 -3.72
CA THR A 37 21.86 -7.06 -4.15
C THR A 37 21.66 -7.15 -5.68
N PRO A 38 22.11 -8.25 -6.34
CA PRO A 38 21.81 -8.48 -7.75
C PRO A 38 20.29 -8.35 -8.03
N GLY A 39 19.94 -7.66 -9.11
CA GLY A 39 18.56 -7.34 -9.47
C GLY A 39 18.00 -6.06 -8.81
N THR A 40 18.74 -5.43 -7.89
CA THR A 40 18.29 -4.16 -7.28
C THR A 40 18.63 -2.98 -8.20
N GLU A 41 17.64 -2.09 -8.37
CA GLU A 41 17.81 -0.82 -9.04
C GLU A 41 18.56 0.18 -8.14
N VAL A 42 19.52 0.89 -8.71
CA VAL A 42 20.31 1.91 -8.03
C VAL A 42 20.39 3.18 -8.86
N THR A 43 20.18 4.33 -8.23
CA THR A 43 20.36 5.66 -8.84
C THR A 43 21.61 6.31 -8.27
N LEU A 44 22.48 6.85 -9.11
CA LEU A 44 23.55 7.73 -8.62
C LEU A 44 23.00 9.15 -8.46
N VAL A 45 22.79 9.55 -7.22
CA VAL A 45 22.21 10.85 -6.87
C VAL A 45 23.25 11.98 -6.94
N LYS A 46 24.44 11.70 -6.40
CA LYS A 46 25.48 12.71 -6.25
C LYS A 46 26.85 12.06 -6.05
N VAL A 47 27.88 12.79 -6.39
CA VAL A 47 29.27 12.44 -6.11
C VAL A 47 29.86 13.56 -5.25
N ALA A 48 30.57 13.21 -4.18
CA ALA A 48 31.21 14.19 -3.32
C ALA A 48 32.23 15.05 -4.11
N PRO A 49 32.53 16.29 -3.68
CA PRO A 49 33.36 17.24 -4.44
C PRO A 49 34.75 16.73 -4.83
N MET A 50 35.29 15.77 -4.09
CA MET A 50 36.58 15.11 -4.38
C MET A 50 36.46 13.78 -5.14
N GLY A 51 35.23 13.43 -5.59
CA GLY A 51 34.97 12.21 -6.34
C GLY A 51 34.68 10.97 -5.48
N ASP A 52 34.72 11.08 -4.17
CA ASP A 52 34.44 10.00 -3.19
C ASP A 52 33.93 10.62 -1.85
N PRO A 53 32.88 10.09 -1.24
CA PRO A 53 32.06 8.92 -1.62
C PRO A 53 31.00 9.23 -2.70
N LEU A 54 30.41 8.17 -3.22
CA LEU A 54 29.23 8.20 -4.08
C LEU A 54 27.96 8.18 -3.19
N GLU A 55 26.98 9.01 -3.51
CA GLU A 55 25.67 9.05 -2.86
C GLU A 55 24.66 8.37 -3.79
N LEU A 56 24.12 7.27 -3.33
CA LEU A 56 23.26 6.37 -4.08
C LEU A 56 21.87 6.33 -3.48
N ARG A 57 20.85 6.20 -4.33
CA ARG A 57 19.49 5.86 -3.91
C ARG A 57 19.19 4.42 -4.27
N VAL A 58 18.72 3.66 -3.28
CA VAL A 58 18.40 2.24 -3.39
C VAL A 58 17.11 1.98 -2.64
N ARG A 59 16.11 1.39 -3.31
CA ARG A 59 14.82 1.04 -2.68
C ARG A 59 14.17 2.17 -1.86
N GLY A 60 14.35 3.43 -2.29
CA GLY A 60 13.74 4.60 -1.64
C GLY A 60 14.54 5.24 -0.50
N TYR A 61 15.68 4.70 -0.11
CA TYR A 61 16.58 5.34 0.84
C TYR A 61 17.92 5.73 0.20
N GLU A 62 18.62 6.68 0.80
CA GLU A 62 19.92 7.15 0.34
C GLU A 62 21.04 6.54 1.19
N LEU A 63 22.08 6.06 0.54
CA LEU A 63 23.28 5.54 1.17
C LEU A 63 24.53 6.11 0.51
N THR A 64 25.62 6.11 1.25
CA THR A 64 26.93 6.51 0.74
C THR A 64 27.83 5.30 0.60
N LEU A 65 28.51 5.18 -0.56
CA LEU A 65 29.43 4.09 -0.85
C LEU A 65 30.77 4.66 -1.31
N ARG A 66 31.87 4.09 -0.86
CA ARG A 66 33.19 4.47 -1.34
C ARG A 66 33.37 4.06 -2.79
N LYS A 67 34.09 4.86 -3.54
CA LYS A 67 34.35 4.61 -4.96
C LYS A 67 35.03 3.27 -5.22
N ASP A 68 35.96 2.88 -4.36
CA ASP A 68 36.67 1.59 -4.46
C ASP A 68 35.71 0.40 -4.26
N ASP A 69 34.69 0.55 -3.45
CA ASP A 69 33.67 -0.49 -3.24
C ASP A 69 32.66 -0.49 -4.38
N ALA A 70 32.30 0.68 -4.91
CA ALA A 70 31.45 0.82 -6.09
C ALA A 70 32.06 0.21 -7.36
N ALA A 71 33.39 0.24 -7.51
CA ALA A 71 34.11 -0.37 -8.61
C ALA A 71 33.96 -1.92 -8.67
N ARG A 72 33.49 -2.53 -7.59
CA ARG A 72 33.27 -3.99 -7.47
C ARG A 72 31.84 -4.41 -7.81
N ILE A 73 30.96 -3.46 -8.11
CA ILE A 73 29.56 -3.68 -8.43
C ILE A 73 29.37 -3.54 -9.93
N GLU A 74 29.09 -4.65 -10.62
CA GLU A 74 28.75 -4.63 -12.04
C GLU A 74 27.29 -4.23 -12.26
N LEU A 75 27.07 -3.41 -13.27
CA LEU A 75 25.76 -2.88 -13.65
C LEU A 75 25.28 -3.45 -14.99
N THR A 76 23.98 -3.45 -15.14
CA THR A 76 23.25 -3.72 -16.38
C THR A 76 22.09 -2.76 -16.49
N ASP A 77 21.48 -2.66 -17.67
CA ASP A 77 20.27 -1.88 -17.92
C ASP A 77 20.34 -0.42 -17.43
N ILE A 78 21.34 0.30 -17.98
CA ILE A 78 21.63 1.68 -17.60
C ILE A 78 20.73 2.63 -18.42
N HIS A 79 19.98 3.48 -17.73
CA HIS A 79 19.07 4.43 -18.35
C HIS A 79 19.01 5.74 -17.56
N ASP A 80 18.46 6.80 -18.19
CA ASP A 80 18.29 8.09 -17.54
C ASP A 80 17.12 8.03 -16.54
N ALA A 81 17.40 8.31 -15.27
CA ALA A 81 16.39 8.30 -14.20
C ALA A 81 15.20 9.23 -14.50
N HIS A 82 15.44 10.36 -15.17
CA HIS A 82 14.38 11.31 -15.53
C HIS A 82 13.53 10.81 -16.70
N GLU A 83 14.13 10.13 -17.67
CA GLU A 83 13.42 9.62 -18.85
C GLU A 83 12.61 8.38 -18.52
N TYR A 84 13.16 7.49 -17.69
CA TYR A 84 12.48 6.29 -17.19
C TYR A 84 11.29 6.66 -16.30
N ARG A 85 11.46 7.60 -15.36
CA ARG A 85 10.36 8.12 -14.52
C ARG A 85 9.28 8.76 -15.36
N ARG A 86 9.60 9.60 -16.36
CA ARG A 86 8.59 10.16 -17.28
C ARG A 86 7.82 9.10 -18.05
N ASN A 87 8.46 8.02 -18.45
CA ASN A 87 7.81 6.93 -19.19
C ASN A 87 6.97 6.06 -18.27
N ASN A 88 7.42 5.82 -17.03
CA ASN A 88 6.65 5.12 -16.01
C ASN A 88 5.54 6.00 -15.44
N GLU A 89 5.78 7.29 -15.18
CA GLU A 89 4.72 8.22 -14.79
C GLU A 89 3.63 8.32 -15.86
N ARG A 90 3.96 8.19 -17.14
CA ARG A 90 2.97 8.09 -18.22
C ARG A 90 2.24 6.74 -18.24
N ARG A 91 2.86 5.65 -17.76
CA ARG A 91 2.24 4.33 -17.64
C ARG A 91 1.47 4.14 -16.35
N THR A 92 1.87 4.83 -15.27
CA THR A 92 1.26 4.78 -13.93
C THR A 92 0.37 5.98 -13.63
N GLN A 93 0.06 6.85 -14.58
CA GLN A 93 -1.08 7.76 -14.44
C GLN A 93 -2.37 6.93 -14.54
N VAL A 94 -2.57 6.14 -13.51
CA VAL A 94 -3.90 5.71 -13.12
C VAL A 94 -4.54 6.99 -12.62
N ASN A 95 -5.33 7.65 -13.46
CA ASN A 95 -6.17 8.73 -13.01
C ASN A 95 -7.02 8.14 -11.89
N HIS A 96 -6.90 8.66 -10.69
CA HIS A 96 -7.89 8.45 -9.65
C HIS A 96 -9.25 8.64 -10.33
N PRO A 97 -10.18 7.68 -10.21
CA PRO A 97 -11.52 7.93 -10.68
C PRO A 97 -12.02 9.11 -9.87
N GLY A 98 -11.97 10.30 -10.48
CA GLY A 98 -12.64 11.45 -9.93
C GLY A 98 -14.09 11.04 -9.79
N VAL A 99 -14.61 11.01 -8.58
CA VAL A 99 -16.02 10.77 -8.33
C VAL A 99 -16.79 11.81 -9.14
N GLY A 100 -17.41 11.39 -10.23
CA GLY A 100 -18.27 12.22 -11.07
C GLY A 100 -17.74 12.64 -12.45
N GLU A 101 -16.56 12.24 -12.89
CA GLU A 101 -16.12 12.43 -14.27
C GLU A 101 -16.06 11.10 -15.01
N ASP A 102 -17.02 10.93 -15.92
CA ASP A 102 -17.12 9.78 -16.82
C ASP A 102 -16.11 9.92 -17.98
N ASP A 103 -14.83 9.78 -17.68
CA ASP A 103 -13.74 9.92 -18.67
C ASP A 103 -13.54 8.68 -19.53
N GLY A 104 -14.46 7.70 -19.48
CA GLY A 104 -14.47 6.55 -20.37
C GLY A 104 -13.22 5.64 -20.29
N LYS A 105 -12.28 5.91 -19.39
CA LYS A 105 -11.11 5.07 -19.18
C LYS A 105 -11.42 4.01 -18.13
N LYS A 106 -11.79 2.87 -18.63
CA LYS A 106 -12.05 1.67 -17.84
C LYS A 106 -10.79 1.29 -17.05
N TYR A 107 -10.90 1.28 -15.74
CA TYR A 107 -10.13 0.36 -14.93
C TYR A 107 -10.40 -1.05 -15.45
N THR A 108 -9.35 -1.73 -15.83
CA THR A 108 -9.44 -3.02 -16.50
C THR A 108 -10.06 -4.05 -15.57
N THR A 109 -11.17 -4.60 -16.04
CA THR A 109 -11.67 -5.95 -15.71
C THR A 109 -12.03 -6.25 -14.26
N LEU A 110 -12.63 -5.31 -13.53
CA LEU A 110 -13.43 -5.68 -12.38
C LEU A 110 -14.76 -6.27 -12.89
N LYS A 111 -15.08 -7.49 -12.48
CA LYS A 111 -16.40 -8.05 -12.69
C LYS A 111 -17.36 -7.14 -11.92
N ARG A 112 -18.09 -6.27 -12.62
CA ARG A 112 -19.18 -5.51 -12.01
C ARG A 112 -20.21 -6.52 -11.53
N GLY A 113 -20.41 -6.54 -10.20
CA GLY A 113 -21.58 -7.15 -9.60
C GLY A 113 -22.84 -6.35 -9.96
N GLU A 114 -24.00 -6.84 -9.60
CA GLU A 114 -25.24 -6.07 -9.69
C GLU A 114 -25.12 -4.87 -8.72
N GLU A 115 -25.42 -3.66 -9.22
CA GLU A 115 -25.37 -2.44 -8.40
C GLU A 115 -26.34 -2.55 -7.21
N ILE A 116 -25.92 -2.04 -6.05
CA ILE A 116 -26.81 -1.92 -4.90
C ILE A 116 -27.84 -0.83 -5.20
N PRO A 117 -29.17 -1.13 -5.17
CA PRO A 117 -30.19 -0.16 -5.46
C PRO A 117 -30.13 1.07 -4.52
N GLU A 118 -30.45 2.26 -5.08
CA GLU A 118 -30.56 3.47 -4.27
C GLU A 118 -31.56 3.29 -3.13
N GLY A 119 -31.22 3.78 -1.95
CA GLY A 119 -32.06 3.66 -0.73
C GLY A 119 -31.83 2.37 0.06
N THR A 120 -30.98 1.47 -0.42
CA THR A 120 -30.52 0.31 0.38
C THR A 120 -29.43 0.74 1.34
N VAL A 121 -29.50 0.30 2.60
CA VAL A 121 -28.45 0.58 3.59
C VAL A 121 -27.20 -0.20 3.24
N ILE A 122 -26.12 0.52 2.95
CA ILE A 122 -24.80 -0.05 2.67
C ILE A 122 -24.08 -0.33 4.00
N ARG A 123 -23.59 -1.56 4.19
CA ARG A 123 -22.92 -1.98 5.42
C ARG A 123 -21.41 -2.10 5.20
N PHE A 124 -20.66 -1.34 5.99
CA PHE A 124 -19.22 -1.34 6.00
C PHE A 124 -18.66 -2.03 7.24
N ALA A 125 -17.60 -2.81 7.06
CA ALA A 125 -16.74 -3.27 8.14
C ALA A 125 -15.49 -2.39 8.21
N LEU A 126 -15.21 -1.77 9.35
CA LEU A 126 -13.97 -1.04 9.58
C LEU A 126 -12.95 -2.00 10.21
N ALA A 127 -11.93 -2.38 9.47
CA ALA A 127 -10.91 -3.33 9.87
C ALA A 127 -9.52 -2.69 9.86
N GLY A 128 -8.62 -3.13 10.73
CA GLY A 128 -7.26 -2.65 10.78
C GLY A 128 -6.50 -3.15 12.00
N ASN A 129 -5.20 -2.91 12.01
CA ASN A 129 -4.35 -3.34 13.12
C ASN A 129 -4.65 -2.55 14.40
N GLN A 130 -4.15 -3.05 15.52
CA GLN A 130 -4.17 -2.29 16.76
C GLN A 130 -3.31 -1.02 16.59
N ASN A 131 -3.79 0.09 17.16
CA ASN A 131 -3.12 1.40 17.14
C ASN A 131 -2.95 2.07 15.76
N CYS A 132 -3.56 1.57 14.69
CA CYS A 132 -3.54 2.22 13.38
C CYS A 132 -4.45 3.47 13.26
N GLY A 133 -5.11 3.88 14.36
CA GLY A 133 -6.03 5.02 14.37
C GLY A 133 -7.51 4.68 14.06
N LYS A 134 -7.89 3.39 14.12
CA LYS A 134 -9.23 2.89 13.76
C LYS A 134 -10.35 3.58 14.55
N THR A 135 -10.24 3.68 15.87
CA THR A 135 -11.24 4.35 16.70
C THR A 135 -11.35 5.84 16.39
N THR A 136 -10.24 6.51 16.06
CA THR A 136 -10.24 7.90 15.64
C THR A 136 -10.99 8.06 14.33
N LEU A 137 -10.69 7.20 13.33
CA LEU A 137 -11.39 7.21 12.06
C LEU A 137 -12.88 6.92 12.22
N PHE A 138 -13.27 5.92 13.02
CA PHE A 138 -14.66 5.60 13.30
C PHE A 138 -15.42 6.80 13.87
N ASN A 139 -14.82 7.52 14.82
CA ASN A 139 -15.41 8.73 15.40
C ASN A 139 -15.53 9.87 14.38
N GLN A 140 -14.56 10.00 13.46
CA GLN A 140 -14.64 10.99 12.37
C GLN A 140 -15.77 10.65 11.40
N LEU A 141 -15.92 9.38 11.04
CA LEU A 141 -16.95 8.90 10.13
C LEU A 141 -18.37 9.07 10.73
N THR A 142 -18.57 8.63 11.97
CA THR A 142 -19.93 8.49 12.55
C THR A 142 -20.35 9.66 13.45
N GLY A 143 -19.41 10.37 14.05
CA GLY A 143 -19.71 11.44 15.02
C GLY A 143 -20.35 10.90 16.31
N SER A 144 -21.46 11.53 16.73
CA SER A 144 -22.17 11.17 17.96
C SER A 144 -23.20 10.06 17.79
N ASN A 145 -23.51 9.64 16.56
CA ASN A 145 -24.55 8.65 16.26
C ASN A 145 -23.96 7.23 16.27
N GLN A 146 -23.61 6.76 17.47
CA GLN A 146 -23.00 5.45 17.66
C GLN A 146 -23.89 4.58 18.56
N HIS A 147 -24.02 3.31 18.19
CA HIS A 147 -24.58 2.27 19.05
C HIS A 147 -23.43 1.42 19.58
N VAL A 148 -23.40 1.26 20.92
CA VAL A 148 -22.40 0.45 21.60
C VAL A 148 -23.07 -0.78 22.18
N GLY A 149 -22.51 -1.95 21.90
CA GLY A 149 -22.95 -3.24 22.41
C GLY A 149 -21.80 -4.22 22.43
N ASN A 150 -22.10 -5.51 22.52
CA ASN A 150 -21.09 -6.56 22.40
C ASN A 150 -21.39 -7.42 21.18
N PHE A 151 -20.34 -8.01 20.61
CA PHE A 151 -20.54 -9.06 19.61
C PHE A 151 -21.24 -10.28 20.22
N PRO A 152 -22.13 -10.94 19.48
CA PRO A 152 -22.89 -12.08 20.02
C PRO A 152 -21.99 -13.17 20.58
N GLY A 153 -22.24 -13.56 21.85
CA GLY A 153 -21.57 -14.68 22.50
C GLY A 153 -20.16 -14.42 23.05
N VAL A 154 -19.69 -13.19 23.00
CA VAL A 154 -18.37 -12.79 23.49
C VAL A 154 -18.42 -11.44 24.24
N THR A 155 -17.39 -11.13 25.02
CA THR A 155 -17.24 -9.88 25.77
C THR A 155 -16.49 -8.80 24.99
N VAL A 156 -16.49 -8.88 23.67
CA VAL A 156 -15.80 -7.92 22.78
C VAL A 156 -16.78 -6.84 22.40
N ASP A 157 -16.38 -5.59 22.55
CA ASP A 157 -17.19 -4.41 22.23
C ASP A 157 -17.50 -4.32 20.74
N ARG A 158 -18.76 -4.05 20.41
CA ARG A 158 -19.25 -3.74 19.07
C ARG A 158 -19.72 -2.29 19.03
N LYS A 159 -19.28 -1.54 18.04
CA LYS A 159 -19.72 -0.19 17.76
C LYS A 159 -20.22 -0.10 16.33
N ASP A 160 -21.45 0.38 16.20
CA ASP A 160 -22.09 0.61 14.90
C ASP A 160 -22.48 2.08 14.79
N GLY A 161 -22.44 2.65 13.60
CA GLY A 161 -22.88 4.02 13.35
C GLY A 161 -23.07 4.33 11.88
N ALA A 162 -23.97 5.26 11.56
CA ALA A 162 -24.12 5.77 10.22
C ALA A 162 -23.01 6.78 9.90
N ILE A 163 -22.54 6.81 8.66
CA ILE A 163 -21.57 7.83 8.21
C ILE A 163 -22.28 9.19 8.18
N LYS A 164 -21.60 10.23 8.65
CA LYS A 164 -22.09 11.62 8.60
C LYS A 164 -22.52 11.98 7.18
N ASN A 165 -23.67 12.62 7.04
CA ASN A 165 -24.27 13.01 5.75
C ASN A 165 -24.68 11.86 4.82
N HIS A 166 -24.52 10.60 5.25
CA HIS A 166 -24.92 9.41 4.51
C HIS A 166 -25.77 8.49 5.40
N PRO A 167 -27.05 8.83 5.63
CA PRO A 167 -27.93 8.09 6.56
C PRO A 167 -28.25 6.67 6.09
N ASP A 168 -28.05 6.37 4.82
CA ASP A 168 -28.20 5.08 4.17
C ASP A 168 -26.93 4.21 4.25
N THR A 169 -26.08 4.48 5.23
CA THR A 169 -24.86 3.71 5.50
C THR A 169 -24.80 3.24 6.93
N MET A 170 -24.11 2.14 7.18
CA MET A 170 -23.81 1.61 8.51
C MET A 170 -22.37 1.13 8.56
N VAL A 171 -21.56 1.65 9.46
CA VAL A 171 -20.19 1.20 9.70
C VAL A 171 -20.12 0.46 11.02
N THR A 172 -19.57 -0.75 11.01
CA THR A 172 -19.25 -1.52 12.21
C THR A 172 -17.75 -1.46 12.48
N ASP A 173 -17.36 -0.97 13.67
CA ASP A 173 -15.97 -0.97 14.14
C ASP A 173 -15.60 -2.37 14.61
N LEU A 174 -14.70 -3.04 13.89
CA LEU A 174 -14.20 -4.35 14.25
C LEU A 174 -13.02 -4.24 15.22
N PRO A 175 -12.77 -5.25 16.06
CA PRO A 175 -11.58 -5.29 16.90
C PRO A 175 -10.28 -5.11 16.12
N GLY A 176 -9.28 -4.48 16.72
CA GLY A 176 -7.95 -4.35 16.11
C GLY A 176 -7.22 -5.69 16.14
N ILE A 177 -6.84 -6.19 14.98
CA ILE A 177 -6.20 -7.49 14.81
C ILE A 177 -4.96 -7.37 13.91
N TYR A 178 -4.06 -8.34 13.98
CA TYR A 178 -2.89 -8.42 13.11
C TYR A 178 -3.05 -9.45 12.00
N SER A 179 -3.95 -10.41 12.17
CA SER A 179 -4.25 -11.43 11.18
C SER A 179 -5.69 -11.93 11.33
N LEU A 180 -6.21 -12.63 10.32
CA LEU A 180 -7.48 -13.34 10.38
C LEU A 180 -7.35 -14.76 10.94
N SER A 181 -6.19 -15.12 11.48
CA SER A 181 -5.96 -16.41 12.10
C SER A 181 -6.72 -16.51 13.41
N PRO A 182 -7.43 -17.63 13.71
CA PRO A 182 -8.36 -17.71 14.83
C PRO A 182 -7.66 -18.06 16.15
N TYR A 183 -6.70 -17.22 16.59
CA TYR A 183 -5.97 -17.45 17.84
C TYR A 183 -6.52 -16.65 19.03
N THR A 184 -6.97 -15.41 18.78
CA THR A 184 -7.53 -14.54 19.82
C THR A 184 -9.03 -14.38 19.64
N SER A 185 -9.73 -13.94 20.72
CA SER A 185 -11.17 -13.66 20.67
C SER A 185 -11.51 -12.59 19.65
N GLU A 186 -10.64 -11.59 19.51
CA GLU A 186 -10.78 -10.47 18.59
C GLU A 186 -10.64 -10.92 17.13
N GLU A 187 -9.68 -11.79 16.84
CA GLU A 187 -9.46 -12.37 15.52
C GLU A 187 -10.63 -13.27 15.10
N ILE A 188 -11.12 -14.10 16.02
CA ILE A 188 -12.29 -14.95 15.80
C ILE A 188 -13.52 -14.08 15.49
N VAL A 189 -13.78 -13.06 16.30
CA VAL A 189 -14.93 -12.16 16.14
C VAL A 189 -14.88 -11.44 14.80
N THR A 190 -13.73 -10.86 14.46
CA THR A 190 -13.55 -10.15 13.18
C THR A 190 -13.78 -11.08 11.99
N ARG A 191 -13.17 -12.25 12.01
CA ARG A 191 -13.35 -13.27 10.96
C ARG A 191 -14.79 -13.71 10.83
N GLU A 192 -15.45 -14.07 11.95
CA GLU A 192 -16.85 -14.50 11.94
C GLU A 192 -17.79 -13.40 11.46
N PHE A 193 -17.55 -12.16 11.87
CA PHE A 193 -18.34 -11.02 11.40
C PHE A 193 -18.25 -10.90 9.86
N ILE A 194 -17.05 -10.87 9.32
CA ILE A 194 -16.86 -10.72 7.86
C ILE A 194 -17.49 -11.87 7.09
N LEU A 195 -17.32 -13.13 7.58
CA LEU A 195 -17.82 -14.31 6.89
C LEU A 195 -19.32 -14.57 7.05
N ARG A 196 -19.95 -14.10 8.14
CA ARG A 196 -21.38 -14.35 8.41
C ARG A 196 -22.28 -13.17 8.11
N GLU A 197 -21.84 -11.95 8.46
CA GLU A 197 -22.63 -10.74 8.26
C GLU A 197 -22.51 -10.21 6.83
N HIS A 198 -21.49 -10.65 6.07
CA HIS A 198 -21.26 -10.27 4.67
C HIS A 198 -21.40 -8.75 4.47
N PRO A 199 -20.48 -7.93 4.98
CA PRO A 199 -20.52 -6.49 4.74
C PRO A 199 -20.44 -6.21 3.24
N ASP A 200 -21.09 -5.14 2.78
CA ASP A 200 -21.10 -4.75 1.38
C ASP A 200 -19.72 -4.25 0.93
N ALA A 201 -18.94 -3.68 1.85
CA ALA A 201 -17.52 -3.37 1.63
C ALA A 201 -16.73 -3.29 2.95
N ILE A 202 -15.41 -3.38 2.83
CA ILE A 202 -14.45 -3.22 3.92
C ILE A 202 -13.72 -1.89 3.78
N ILE A 203 -13.70 -1.09 4.85
CA ILE A 203 -12.76 0.02 4.99
C ILE A 203 -11.60 -0.49 5.82
N ASN A 204 -10.47 -0.77 5.16
CA ASN A 204 -9.26 -1.21 5.84
C ASN A 204 -8.40 0.00 6.17
N ILE A 205 -8.10 0.22 7.45
CA ILE A 205 -7.21 1.28 7.89
C ILE A 205 -5.81 0.73 8.17
N LEU A 206 -4.80 1.38 7.61
CA LEU A 206 -3.41 1.00 7.69
C LEU A 206 -2.58 2.18 8.23
N ASP A 207 -1.66 1.91 9.14
CA ASP A 207 -0.68 2.87 9.64
C ASP A 207 0.45 3.05 8.61
N ALA A 208 0.50 4.23 7.99
CA ALA A 208 1.48 4.57 6.97
C ALA A 208 2.93 4.64 7.51
N THR A 209 3.11 4.85 8.80
CA THR A 209 4.44 4.88 9.43
C THR A 209 5.03 3.48 9.61
N ASN A 210 4.18 2.42 9.48
CA ASN A 210 4.59 1.03 9.69
C ASN A 210 3.89 0.09 8.67
N ILE A 211 4.03 0.42 7.39
CA ILE A 211 3.33 -0.24 6.27
C ILE A 211 3.57 -1.76 6.26
N GLU A 212 4.83 -2.20 6.33
CA GLU A 212 5.20 -3.61 6.18
C GLU A 212 4.44 -4.53 7.14
N ARG A 213 4.35 -4.13 8.39
CA ARG A 213 3.63 -4.89 9.41
C ARG A 213 2.12 -4.91 9.18
N ASN A 214 1.58 -3.80 8.68
CA ASN A 214 0.14 -3.63 8.52
C ASN A 214 -0.38 -4.27 7.22
N LEU A 215 0.43 -4.35 6.18
CA LEU A 215 0.05 -4.95 4.90
C LEU A 215 -0.32 -6.43 5.01
N TYR A 216 0.20 -7.16 5.99
CA TYR A 216 -0.13 -8.57 6.16
C TYR A 216 -1.64 -8.81 6.34
N LEU A 217 -2.30 -8.02 7.20
CA LEU A 217 -3.75 -8.08 7.36
C LEU A 217 -4.47 -7.64 6.07
N THR A 218 -4.00 -6.58 5.44
CA THR A 218 -4.58 -6.06 4.18
C THR A 218 -4.61 -7.14 3.10
N MET A 219 -3.51 -7.88 2.93
CA MET A 219 -3.42 -8.98 1.97
C MET A 219 -4.46 -10.08 2.26
N GLN A 220 -4.61 -10.46 3.53
CA GLN A 220 -5.61 -11.45 3.93
C GLN A 220 -7.06 -10.98 3.69
N LEU A 221 -7.33 -9.68 3.87
CA LEU A 221 -8.63 -9.09 3.57
C LEU A 221 -8.92 -9.08 2.07
N ILE A 222 -7.92 -8.80 1.23
CA ILE A 222 -8.04 -8.85 -0.24
C ILE A 222 -8.40 -10.27 -0.71
N GLU A 223 -7.82 -11.30 -0.10
CA GLU A 223 -8.11 -12.70 -0.43
C GLU A 223 -9.58 -13.12 -0.17
N LEU A 224 -10.30 -12.37 0.65
CA LEU A 224 -11.74 -12.62 0.89
C LEU A 224 -12.63 -12.18 -0.27
N ASP A 225 -12.08 -11.49 -1.26
CA ASP A 225 -12.79 -11.01 -2.46
C ASP A 225 -14.05 -10.17 -2.14
N ILE A 226 -13.98 -9.37 -1.08
CA ILE A 226 -15.02 -8.41 -0.69
C ILE A 226 -14.61 -7.02 -1.19
N PRO A 227 -15.55 -6.21 -1.75
CA PRO A 227 -15.27 -4.82 -2.10
C PRO A 227 -14.56 -4.09 -0.97
N MET A 228 -13.49 -3.33 -1.28
CA MET A 228 -12.62 -2.82 -0.23
C MET A 228 -11.92 -1.53 -0.66
N VAL A 229 -11.72 -0.64 0.31
CA VAL A 229 -10.89 0.57 0.17
C VAL A 229 -9.83 0.57 1.29
N LEU A 230 -8.61 1.00 0.97
CA LEU A 230 -7.52 1.15 1.93
C LEU A 230 -7.40 2.62 2.37
N ALA A 231 -7.61 2.87 3.65
CA ALA A 231 -7.34 4.16 4.28
C ALA A 231 -5.90 4.17 4.79
N LEU A 232 -5.01 4.86 4.10
CA LEU A 232 -3.60 5.01 4.45
C LEU A 232 -3.46 6.15 5.46
N ASN A 233 -3.50 5.82 6.75
CA ASN A 233 -3.56 6.78 7.86
C ASN A 233 -2.16 7.23 8.34
N MET A 234 -2.12 8.32 9.12
CA MET A 234 -0.89 8.94 9.66
C MET A 234 0.02 9.52 8.58
N MET A 235 -0.54 9.94 7.44
CA MET A 235 0.22 10.57 6.36
C MET A 235 0.86 11.88 6.79
N ASP A 236 0.30 12.57 7.75
CA ASP A 236 0.88 13.76 8.38
C ASP A 236 2.18 13.44 9.13
N GLU A 237 2.27 12.29 9.78
CA GLU A 237 3.51 11.84 10.46
C GLU A 237 4.58 11.43 9.44
N VAL A 238 4.19 10.72 8.38
CA VAL A 238 5.10 10.36 7.28
C VAL A 238 5.71 11.63 6.66
N THR A 239 4.87 12.63 6.34
CA THR A 239 5.32 13.89 5.77
C THR A 239 6.18 14.70 6.74
N ALA A 240 5.83 14.74 8.03
CA ALA A 240 6.60 15.42 9.06
C ALA A 240 8.00 14.83 9.24
N ASN A 241 8.13 13.52 9.03
CA ASN A 241 9.41 12.80 9.06
C ASN A 241 10.18 12.85 7.72
N GLY A 242 9.69 13.62 6.73
CA GLY A 242 10.32 13.77 5.42
C GLY A 242 10.16 12.55 4.51
N GLY A 243 9.28 11.60 4.87
CA GLY A 243 8.93 10.45 4.04
C GLY A 243 7.87 10.79 2.99
N THR A 244 7.80 9.98 1.94
CA THR A 244 6.73 10.00 0.95
C THR A 244 6.31 8.56 0.63
N ILE A 245 5.05 8.37 0.22
CA ILE A 245 4.52 7.10 -0.22
C ILE A 245 3.94 7.29 -1.62
N HIS A 246 4.30 6.40 -2.55
CA HIS A 246 3.73 6.39 -3.89
C HIS A 246 2.35 5.70 -3.86
N VAL A 247 1.33 6.49 -3.52
CA VAL A 247 -0.04 6.00 -3.30
C VAL A 247 -0.59 5.32 -4.56
N ASN A 248 -0.41 5.94 -5.73
CA ASN A 248 -0.90 5.37 -7.00
C ASN A 248 -0.22 4.03 -7.36
N GLU A 249 1.05 3.88 -7.02
CA GLU A 249 1.77 2.63 -7.25
C GLU A 249 1.27 1.54 -6.28
N LEU A 250 1.07 1.89 -5.02
CA LEU A 250 0.50 1.00 -4.01
C LEU A 250 -0.90 0.54 -4.42
N GLU A 251 -1.74 1.46 -4.90
CA GLU A 251 -3.08 1.16 -5.43
C GLU A 251 -3.02 0.19 -6.62
N ALA A 252 -2.13 0.46 -7.58
CA ALA A 252 -1.96 -0.41 -8.74
C ALA A 252 -1.50 -1.83 -8.37
N GLN A 253 -0.62 -1.95 -7.38
CA GLN A 253 -0.13 -3.25 -6.91
C GLN A 253 -1.17 -4.03 -6.09
N LEU A 254 -1.93 -3.34 -5.24
CA LEU A 254 -2.94 -3.98 -4.40
C LEU A 254 -4.26 -4.25 -5.14
N GLY A 255 -4.51 -3.55 -6.24
CA GLY A 255 -5.75 -3.66 -7.02
C GLY A 255 -6.99 -3.19 -6.27
N ILE A 256 -6.84 -2.27 -5.32
CA ILE A 256 -7.90 -1.63 -4.53
C ILE A 256 -7.62 -0.14 -4.40
N PRO A 257 -8.65 0.72 -4.30
CA PRO A 257 -8.44 2.15 -4.04
C PRO A 257 -7.67 2.39 -2.75
N VAL A 258 -6.68 3.29 -2.79
CA VAL A 258 -5.86 3.69 -1.65
C VAL A 258 -6.01 5.18 -1.40
N VAL A 259 -6.59 5.57 -0.28
CA VAL A 259 -6.83 6.97 0.07
C VAL A 259 -5.91 7.39 1.22
N PRO A 260 -5.00 8.35 0.98
CA PRO A 260 -4.16 8.90 2.03
C PRO A 260 -4.99 9.79 2.97
N ILE A 261 -4.90 9.54 4.26
CA ILE A 261 -5.66 10.27 5.28
C ILE A 261 -4.81 10.66 6.49
N SER A 262 -5.29 11.64 7.24
CA SER A 262 -4.94 11.86 8.64
C SER A 262 -6.22 11.90 9.47
N ALA A 263 -6.57 10.80 10.13
CA ALA A 263 -7.76 10.72 10.97
C ALA A 263 -7.70 11.71 12.15
N ALA A 264 -6.51 11.97 12.68
CA ALA A 264 -6.31 12.93 13.77
C ALA A 264 -6.61 14.37 13.33
N LYS A 265 -6.28 14.74 12.09
CA LYS A 265 -6.51 16.08 11.53
C LYS A 265 -7.82 16.20 10.73
N ASN A 266 -8.54 15.09 10.57
CA ASN A 266 -9.75 15.02 9.73
C ASN A 266 -9.46 15.36 8.24
N GLU A 267 -8.29 14.97 7.74
CA GLU A 267 -7.88 15.17 6.35
C GLU A 267 -8.11 13.89 5.53
N GLY A 268 -8.61 14.03 4.28
CA GLY A 268 -8.87 12.92 3.36
C GLY A 268 -10.11 12.06 3.68
N ILE A 269 -10.85 12.37 4.76
CA ILE A 269 -11.98 11.54 5.22
C ILE A 269 -13.15 11.58 4.23
N SER A 270 -13.45 12.74 3.65
CA SER A 270 -14.54 12.88 2.66
C SER A 270 -14.26 12.06 1.41
N GLU A 271 -13.03 12.11 0.91
CA GLU A 271 -12.57 11.32 -0.23
C GLU A 271 -12.65 9.82 0.07
N LEU A 272 -12.22 9.40 1.27
CA LEU A 272 -12.34 8.00 1.71
C LEU A 272 -13.80 7.51 1.68
N VAL A 273 -14.74 8.33 2.17
CA VAL A 273 -16.17 7.99 2.20
C VAL A 273 -16.73 7.84 0.79
N GLU A 274 -16.38 8.76 -0.11
CA GLU A 274 -16.81 8.70 -1.51
C GLU A 274 -16.32 7.43 -2.20
N HIS A 275 -15.04 7.10 -2.05
CA HIS A 275 -14.47 5.85 -2.58
C HIS A 275 -15.12 4.61 -1.97
N ALA A 276 -15.33 4.59 -0.65
CA ALA A 276 -15.96 3.47 0.03
C ALA A 276 -17.39 3.22 -0.47
N ILE A 277 -18.20 4.28 -0.60
CA ILE A 277 -19.57 4.17 -1.12
C ILE A 277 -19.57 3.72 -2.58
N HIS A 278 -18.64 4.25 -3.40
CA HIS A 278 -18.52 3.87 -4.80
C HIS A 278 -18.20 2.37 -4.95
N VAL A 279 -17.14 1.91 -4.30
CA VAL A 279 -16.70 0.51 -4.31
C VAL A 279 -17.82 -0.44 -3.86
N ALA A 280 -18.53 -0.08 -2.78
CA ALA A 280 -19.65 -0.86 -2.27
C ALA A 280 -20.84 -0.88 -3.25
N ARG A 281 -21.24 0.29 -3.76
CA ARG A 281 -22.41 0.43 -4.65
C ARG A 281 -22.25 -0.35 -5.96
N TYR A 282 -21.08 -0.26 -6.57
CA TYR A 282 -20.77 -0.94 -7.83
C TYR A 282 -20.19 -2.34 -7.63
N ARG A 283 -20.07 -2.80 -6.37
CA ARG A 283 -19.47 -4.09 -5.99
C ARG A 283 -18.14 -4.32 -6.71
N GLU A 284 -17.26 -3.34 -6.59
CA GLU A 284 -15.91 -3.44 -7.14
C GLU A 284 -15.06 -4.34 -6.25
N HIS A 285 -14.86 -5.56 -6.71
CA HIS A 285 -14.01 -6.54 -6.03
C HIS A 285 -12.53 -6.18 -6.20
N PRO A 286 -11.67 -6.54 -5.24
CA PRO A 286 -10.24 -6.38 -5.37
C PRO A 286 -9.73 -6.97 -6.69
N GLY A 287 -8.81 -6.27 -7.35
CA GLY A 287 -8.11 -6.80 -8.50
C GLY A 287 -7.31 -8.05 -8.11
N ARG A 288 -7.11 -8.97 -9.07
CA ARG A 288 -6.22 -10.09 -8.84
C ARG A 288 -4.81 -9.54 -8.62
N LEU A 289 -4.22 -9.89 -7.49
CA LEU A 289 -2.82 -9.57 -7.22
C LEU A 289 -1.96 -10.30 -8.25
N ASP A 290 -1.43 -9.55 -9.20
CA ASP A 290 -0.54 -10.09 -10.22
C ASP A 290 0.88 -9.64 -9.90
N PHE A 291 1.64 -10.53 -9.27
CA PHE A 291 3.06 -10.32 -9.00
C PHE A 291 3.96 -10.85 -10.12
N CYS A 292 3.37 -11.19 -11.27
CA CYS A 292 4.13 -11.59 -12.44
C CYS A 292 4.75 -10.35 -13.12
N ASP A 293 5.96 -10.52 -13.66
CA ASP A 293 6.54 -9.53 -14.55
C ASP A 293 5.74 -9.45 -15.87
N GLU A 294 6.00 -8.44 -16.70
CA GLU A 294 5.35 -8.24 -18.01
C GLU A 294 5.50 -9.46 -18.96
N ASN A 295 6.34 -10.41 -18.63
CA ASN A 295 6.58 -11.64 -19.39
C ASN A 295 5.86 -12.86 -18.80
N GLY A 296 5.00 -12.69 -17.79
CA GLY A 296 4.25 -13.77 -17.15
C GLY A 296 5.13 -14.75 -16.37
N ARG A 297 6.33 -14.35 -15.96
CA ARG A 297 7.19 -15.14 -15.10
C ARG A 297 6.83 -14.87 -13.65
N ASP A 298 6.44 -15.93 -12.98
CA ASP A 298 6.18 -15.94 -11.55
C ASP A 298 7.48 -15.58 -10.80
N ASN A 299 7.56 -14.38 -10.25
CA ASN A 299 8.71 -13.92 -9.48
C ASN A 299 8.77 -14.56 -8.09
N GLY A 300 8.34 -15.81 -8.00
CA GLY A 300 8.68 -16.68 -6.88
C GLY A 300 8.03 -16.27 -5.55
N CYS A 301 6.83 -15.74 -5.55
CA CYS A 301 6.05 -15.67 -4.33
C CYS A 301 5.41 -17.04 -4.03
N LEU A 302 6.25 -18.01 -3.69
CA LEU A 302 5.82 -19.20 -2.99
C LEU A 302 5.60 -18.83 -1.52
N LEU A 303 4.42 -18.34 -1.23
CA LEU A 303 3.90 -18.37 0.14
C LEU A 303 3.37 -19.80 0.39
N TYR A 304 4.23 -20.61 0.97
CA TYR A 304 3.84 -21.78 1.73
C TYR A 304 4.15 -21.55 3.20
#